data_690d36a4e9937f7cc5482964398f8c40
#
_entry.id   690d36a4e9937f7cc5482964398f8c40
#
_cell.length_a   1.000
_cell.length_b   1.000
_cell.length_c   1.000
_cell.angle_alpha   90.00
_cell.angle_beta   90.00
_cell.angle_gamma   90.00
#
_symmetry.space_group_name_H-M   'P 1'
#
loop_
_entity.id
_entity.type
_entity.pdbx_description
1 polymer ?
#
loop_
_entity_poly.entity_id
_entity_poly.type
_entity_poly.pdbx_seq_one_letter_code
_entity_poly.pdbx_strand_id
1 'polypeptide(L)'
;MNFAFSPCPNDTFAFHALVHGLVPGPQVTPHLDDIEALNIRAATPAAEVTKVSIAAYAHGLGDRLVLLRAGGAAGFGVGPIVVARSKRDVGGRIAIPGDRTTAALLLRQLGRFETVVMRFDQIEDAILAGKVDCGVLIHEGRFTYEGKGLTLLVDLGTVWEERMHCPLPLAAIAIRRDLLAAAPAFDRALRASVKYAFDHPDASRGYVAAHAQEMDPDVTARHIKLYVNDYTLALDENAVRRMLEWGEREGVFPRADPDLPLFV
;
A
#
# COMPACT_ATOMS: atom_id res chain seq x y z
N MET A 1 -14.39 -4.02 16.42
CA MET A 1 -12.91 -4.04 16.20
C MET A 1 -12.50 -2.77 15.47
N ASN A 2 -11.38 -2.17 15.87
CA ASN A 2 -10.82 -1.03 15.13
C ASN A 2 -10.16 -1.54 13.84
N PHE A 3 -10.60 -1.04 12.70
CA PHE A 3 -10.05 -1.38 11.39
C PHE A 3 -9.45 -0.13 10.73
N ALA A 4 -8.14 -0.09 10.62
CA ALA A 4 -7.40 1.05 10.09
C ALA A 4 -6.94 0.77 8.65
N PHE A 5 -7.25 1.70 7.73
CA PHE A 5 -6.90 1.60 6.30
C PHE A 5 -6.80 2.99 5.66
N SER A 6 -6.36 3.07 4.41
CA SER A 6 -6.15 4.37 3.78
C SER A 6 -7.47 4.99 3.24
N PRO A 7 -7.58 6.32 3.18
CA PRO A 7 -8.71 6.99 2.53
C PRO A 7 -8.68 6.86 1.00
N CYS A 8 -7.66 6.21 0.44
CA CYS A 8 -7.51 6.05 -1.00
C CYS A 8 -8.67 5.31 -1.65
N PRO A 9 -8.99 5.61 -2.91
CA PRO A 9 -10.12 5.02 -3.63
C PRO A 9 -10.17 3.50 -3.62
N ASN A 10 -9.02 2.82 -3.73
CA ASN A 10 -8.96 1.36 -3.71
C ASN A 10 -9.41 0.75 -2.37
N ASP A 11 -9.02 1.33 -1.23
CA ASP A 11 -9.38 0.82 0.09
C ASP A 11 -10.83 1.15 0.44
N THR A 12 -11.25 2.39 0.20
CA THR A 12 -12.63 2.81 0.45
C THR A 12 -13.61 2.07 -0.44
N PHE A 13 -13.25 1.74 -1.68
CA PHE A 13 -14.03 0.87 -2.56
C PHE A 13 -14.09 -0.56 -2.02
N ALA A 14 -12.96 -1.17 -1.72
CA ALA A 14 -12.87 -2.58 -1.33
C ALA A 14 -13.51 -2.88 0.03
N PHE A 15 -13.41 -1.94 0.98
CA PHE A 15 -13.86 -2.16 2.37
C PHE A 15 -15.21 -1.55 2.71
N HIS A 16 -15.83 -0.81 1.77
CA HIS A 16 -17.14 -0.18 1.95
C HIS A 16 -18.18 -1.13 2.55
N ALA A 17 -18.34 -2.32 1.97
CA ALA A 17 -19.40 -3.24 2.38
C ALA A 17 -19.18 -3.77 3.81
N LEU A 18 -17.94 -4.03 4.23
CA LEU A 18 -17.62 -4.42 5.59
C LEU A 18 -17.87 -3.28 6.57
N VAL A 19 -17.41 -2.07 6.24
CA VAL A 19 -17.58 -0.88 7.10
C VAL A 19 -19.05 -0.55 7.34
N HIS A 20 -19.90 -0.74 6.33
CA HIS A 20 -21.34 -0.43 6.42
C HIS A 20 -22.22 -1.65 6.77
N GLY A 21 -21.61 -2.80 7.12
CA GLY A 21 -22.36 -3.99 7.52
C GLY A 21 -23.21 -4.61 6.40
N LEU A 22 -22.84 -4.41 5.15
CA LEU A 22 -23.55 -4.95 3.97
C LEU A 22 -23.17 -6.41 3.67
N VAL A 23 -22.15 -6.92 4.35
CA VAL A 23 -21.70 -8.32 4.26
C VAL A 23 -21.57 -8.92 5.65
N PRO A 24 -21.70 -10.27 5.79
CA PRO A 24 -21.48 -10.92 7.07
C PRO A 24 -20.06 -10.72 7.57
N GLY A 25 -19.92 -10.31 8.84
CA GLY A 25 -18.61 -10.09 9.44
C GLY A 25 -18.69 -9.45 10.82
N PRO A 26 -17.55 -9.21 11.47
CA PRO A 26 -17.50 -8.49 12.71
C PRO A 26 -17.88 -7.03 12.49
N GLN A 27 -18.51 -6.41 13.48
CA GLN A 27 -18.72 -4.97 13.48
C GLN A 27 -17.36 -4.27 13.60
N VAL A 28 -17.10 -3.30 12.70
CA VAL A 28 -15.84 -2.55 12.66
C VAL A 28 -16.06 -1.07 12.88
N THR A 29 -15.07 -0.44 13.51
CA THR A 29 -14.95 1.02 13.61
C THR A 29 -13.80 1.42 12.69
N PRO A 30 -14.06 2.12 11.56
CA PRO A 30 -13.01 2.50 10.64
C PRO A 30 -12.14 3.63 11.20
N HIS A 31 -10.83 3.56 10.90
CA HIS A 31 -9.87 4.63 11.12
C HIS A 31 -9.08 4.85 9.82
N LEU A 32 -9.20 6.03 9.23
CA LEU A 32 -8.59 6.35 7.94
C LEU A 32 -7.39 7.26 8.14
N ASP A 33 -6.24 6.85 7.57
CA ASP A 33 -5.02 7.65 7.59
C ASP A 33 -4.11 7.25 6.41
N ASP A 34 -3.08 8.04 6.11
CA ASP A 34 -2.10 7.68 5.09
C ASP A 34 -1.28 6.46 5.49
N ILE A 35 -0.65 5.82 4.48
CA ILE A 35 0.03 4.52 4.68
C ILE A 35 1.20 4.61 5.65
N GLU A 36 1.94 5.73 5.71
CA GLU A 36 3.05 5.85 6.67
C GLU A 36 2.54 6.04 8.09
N ALA A 37 1.49 6.83 8.29
CA ALA A 37 0.82 6.97 9.58
C ALA A 37 0.24 5.63 10.05
N LEU A 38 -0.35 4.83 9.14
CA LEU A 38 -0.81 3.47 9.43
C LEU A 38 0.35 2.53 9.80
N ASN A 39 1.49 2.61 9.11
CA ASN A 39 2.70 1.85 9.44
C ASN A 39 3.22 2.19 10.85
N ILE A 40 3.23 3.46 11.21
CA ILE A 40 3.63 3.93 12.55
C ILE A 40 2.62 3.43 13.60
N ARG A 41 1.31 3.59 13.33
CA ARG A 41 0.24 3.11 14.21
C ARG A 41 0.30 1.60 14.44
N ALA A 42 0.66 0.81 13.43
CA ALA A 42 0.79 -0.64 13.48
C ALA A 42 1.77 -1.13 14.57
N ALA A 43 2.76 -0.31 14.91
CA ALA A 43 3.69 -0.59 16.00
C ALA A 43 3.11 -0.33 17.41
N THR A 44 1.89 0.20 17.52
CA THR A 44 1.26 0.55 18.79
C THR A 44 0.17 -0.44 19.19
N PRO A 45 -0.23 -0.50 20.48
CA PRO A 45 -1.35 -1.33 20.93
C PRO A 45 -2.71 -0.93 20.32
N ALA A 46 -2.85 0.27 19.77
CA ALA A 46 -4.09 0.77 19.18
C ALA A 46 -4.45 0.10 17.84
N ALA A 47 -3.50 -0.59 17.19
CA ALA A 47 -3.75 -1.30 15.95
C ALA A 47 -4.27 -2.71 16.21
N GLU A 48 -5.58 -2.91 16.10
CA GLU A 48 -6.20 -4.26 16.15
C GLU A 48 -6.13 -4.94 14.80
N VAL A 49 -6.71 -4.31 13.78
CA VAL A 49 -6.61 -4.69 12.37
C VAL A 49 -6.19 -3.45 11.59
N THR A 50 -5.15 -3.56 10.78
CA THR A 50 -4.61 -2.39 10.09
C THR A 50 -4.00 -2.76 8.75
N LYS A 51 -4.11 -1.86 7.78
CA LYS A 51 -3.32 -1.93 6.57
C LYS A 51 -1.87 -1.56 6.90
N VAL A 52 -0.94 -2.32 6.37
CA VAL A 52 0.51 -2.07 6.52
C VAL A 52 1.22 -2.27 5.18
N SER A 53 2.24 -1.47 4.93
CA SER A 53 3.19 -1.76 3.85
C SER A 53 3.90 -3.09 4.12
N ILE A 54 4.17 -3.89 3.09
CA ILE A 54 4.96 -5.12 3.25
C ILE A 54 6.35 -4.77 3.82
N ALA A 55 6.94 -3.65 3.42
CA ALA A 55 8.19 -3.16 3.99
C ALA A 55 8.09 -2.87 5.48
N ALA A 56 7.02 -2.20 5.95
CA ALA A 56 6.82 -1.93 7.38
C ALA A 56 6.65 -3.22 8.18
N TYR A 57 5.89 -4.18 7.64
CA TYR A 57 5.74 -5.49 8.27
C TYR A 57 7.09 -6.18 8.47
N ALA A 58 7.93 -6.18 7.45
CA ALA A 58 9.26 -6.78 7.48
C ALA A 58 10.23 -6.10 8.45
N HIS A 59 10.03 -4.81 8.73
CA HIS A 59 10.84 -4.05 9.69
C HIS A 59 10.49 -4.30 11.17
N GLY A 60 9.88 -5.45 11.51
CA GLY A 60 9.70 -5.91 12.89
C GLY A 60 8.25 -5.85 13.39
N LEU A 61 7.26 -5.75 12.51
CA LEU A 61 5.85 -5.88 12.92
C LEU A 61 5.40 -7.35 13.02
N GLY A 62 6.17 -8.29 12.46
CA GLY A 62 5.84 -9.72 12.43
C GLY A 62 5.66 -10.36 13.81
N ASP A 63 6.37 -9.88 14.83
CA ASP A 63 6.22 -10.37 16.21
C ASP A 63 4.85 -10.06 16.82
N ARG A 64 4.21 -8.99 16.37
CA ARG A 64 2.94 -8.48 16.90
C ARG A 64 1.74 -8.74 16.01
N LEU A 65 1.97 -8.76 14.72
CA LEU A 65 0.94 -8.84 13.68
C LEU A 65 1.13 -10.11 12.85
N VAL A 66 0.03 -10.58 12.27
CA VAL A 66 0.02 -11.63 11.25
C VAL A 66 -0.79 -11.10 10.05
N LEU A 67 -0.38 -11.43 8.84
CA LEU A 67 -1.03 -10.97 7.63
C LEU A 67 -2.32 -11.77 7.36
N LEU A 68 -3.34 -11.07 6.88
CA LEU A 68 -4.54 -11.66 6.30
C LEU A 68 -4.33 -11.84 4.80
N ARG A 69 -5.01 -12.83 4.23
CA ARG A 69 -4.91 -13.12 2.80
C ARG A 69 -5.73 -12.18 1.93
N ALA A 70 -6.86 -11.68 2.45
CA ALA A 70 -7.72 -10.74 1.75
C ALA A 70 -7.44 -9.27 2.11
N GLY A 71 -7.80 -8.36 1.23
CA GLY A 71 -7.68 -6.91 1.43
C GLY A 71 -6.30 -6.32 1.10
N GLY A 72 -5.36 -7.13 0.62
CA GLY A 72 -4.04 -6.65 0.21
C GLY A 72 -4.07 -5.84 -1.09
N ALA A 73 -2.99 -5.11 -1.32
CA ALA A 73 -2.72 -4.43 -2.58
C ALA A 73 -1.45 -5.02 -3.21
N ALA A 74 -1.61 -5.67 -4.35
CA ALA A 74 -0.54 -6.24 -5.14
C ALA A 74 -0.94 -6.32 -6.62
N GLY A 75 0.02 -6.58 -7.49
CA GLY A 75 -0.25 -6.79 -8.91
C GLY A 75 0.95 -6.52 -9.79
N PHE A 76 0.69 -6.48 -11.10
CA PHE A 76 1.62 -6.03 -12.12
C PHE A 76 1.25 -4.60 -12.55
N GLY A 77 2.26 -3.77 -12.83
CA GLY A 77 2.05 -2.37 -13.20
C GLY A 77 1.55 -1.46 -12.07
N VAL A 78 1.56 -1.93 -10.82
CA VAL A 78 1.00 -1.20 -9.65
C VAL A 78 2.05 -0.39 -8.88
N GLY A 79 3.31 -0.39 -9.32
CA GLY A 79 4.43 0.15 -8.56
C GLY A 79 4.44 1.66 -8.38
N PRO A 80 5.18 2.16 -7.38
CA PRO A 80 5.56 3.55 -7.28
C PRO A 80 6.43 3.96 -8.47
N ILE A 81 6.41 5.26 -8.79
CA ILE A 81 7.23 5.82 -9.87
C ILE A 81 8.16 6.92 -9.34
N VAL A 82 9.33 7.04 -9.94
CA VAL A 82 10.23 8.18 -9.69
C VAL A 82 10.04 9.21 -10.79
N VAL A 83 9.76 10.43 -10.39
CA VAL A 83 9.56 11.55 -11.31
C VAL A 83 10.44 12.75 -10.98
N ALA A 84 10.64 13.62 -11.96
CA ALA A 84 11.35 14.90 -11.82
C ALA A 84 10.76 15.96 -12.75
N ARG A 85 11.23 17.20 -12.66
CA ARG A 85 10.81 18.31 -13.58
C ARG A 85 11.26 18.10 -15.03
N SER A 86 12.31 17.32 -15.25
CA SER A 86 12.84 17.04 -16.59
C SER A 86 13.59 15.71 -16.59
N LYS A 87 13.86 15.17 -17.78
CA LYS A 87 14.62 13.93 -17.93
C LYS A 87 16.04 14.10 -17.37
N ARG A 88 16.40 13.21 -16.47
CA ARG A 88 17.73 13.14 -15.80
C ARG A 88 17.91 11.75 -15.21
N ASP A 89 19.11 11.45 -14.72
CA ASP A 89 19.33 10.26 -13.90
C ASP A 89 18.68 10.43 -12.52
N VAL A 90 18.23 9.33 -11.93
CA VAL A 90 17.71 9.34 -10.56
C VAL A 90 18.83 9.69 -9.59
N GLY A 91 18.64 10.77 -8.84
CA GLY A 91 19.66 11.25 -7.90
C GLY A 91 19.35 12.61 -7.29
N GLY A 92 20.29 13.13 -6.52
CA GLY A 92 20.08 14.32 -5.71
C GLY A 92 19.22 14.03 -4.48
N ARG A 93 18.49 15.04 -4.00
CA ARG A 93 17.53 14.90 -2.90
C ARG A 93 16.22 14.35 -3.43
N ILE A 94 15.80 13.20 -2.92
CA ILE A 94 14.60 12.49 -3.39
C ILE A 94 13.53 12.50 -2.31
N ALA A 95 12.36 13.06 -2.62
CA ALA A 95 11.20 12.97 -1.74
C ALA A 95 10.63 11.55 -1.74
N ILE A 96 10.31 11.03 -0.55
CA ILE A 96 9.67 9.73 -0.37
C ILE A 96 8.45 9.86 0.54
N PRO A 97 7.40 9.02 0.35
CA PRO A 97 6.15 9.12 1.10
C PRO A 97 6.25 8.62 2.55
N GLY A 98 7.37 8.03 2.94
CA GLY A 98 7.64 7.53 4.29
C GLY A 98 8.74 6.48 4.27
N ASP A 99 9.54 6.43 5.33
CA ASP A 99 10.70 5.53 5.44
C ASP A 99 10.28 4.05 5.53
N ARG A 100 9.07 3.78 6.04
CA ARG A 100 8.54 2.41 6.23
C ARG A 100 7.70 1.92 5.07
N THR A 101 7.55 2.71 4.02
CA THR A 101 6.73 2.35 2.86
C THR A 101 7.45 1.37 1.94
N THR A 102 6.67 0.53 1.24
CA THR A 102 7.22 -0.30 0.16
C THR A 102 7.80 0.57 -0.97
N ALA A 103 7.30 1.79 -1.16
CA ALA A 103 7.85 2.75 -2.11
C ALA A 103 9.31 3.14 -1.79
N ALA A 104 9.59 3.47 -0.54
CA ALA A 104 10.97 3.76 -0.09
C ALA A 104 11.88 2.53 -0.21
N LEU A 105 11.36 1.34 0.10
CA LEU A 105 12.09 0.09 -0.08
C LEU A 105 12.49 -0.12 -1.55
N LEU A 106 11.54 0.05 -2.47
CA LEU A 106 11.78 -0.17 -3.90
C LEU A 106 12.78 0.83 -4.49
N LEU A 107 12.83 2.06 -3.99
CA LEU A 107 13.85 3.03 -4.42
C LEU A 107 15.27 2.49 -4.17
N ARG A 108 15.49 1.70 -3.11
CA ARG A 108 16.80 1.10 -2.78
C ARG A 108 17.30 0.11 -3.85
N GLN A 109 16.41 -0.42 -4.70
CA GLN A 109 16.81 -1.25 -5.84
C GLN A 109 17.71 -0.50 -6.84
N LEU A 110 17.59 0.81 -6.90
CA LEU A 110 18.35 1.67 -7.79
C LEU A 110 19.66 2.16 -7.17
N GLY A 111 19.80 2.07 -5.83
CA GLY A 111 20.95 2.54 -5.08
C GLY A 111 20.58 3.21 -3.77
N ARG A 112 21.58 3.88 -3.16
CA ARG A 112 21.39 4.67 -1.95
C ARG A 112 21.34 6.15 -2.31
N PHE A 113 20.33 6.85 -1.81
CA PHE A 113 20.08 8.24 -2.12
C PHE A 113 19.87 9.05 -0.84
N GLU A 114 20.07 10.35 -0.91
CA GLU A 114 19.60 11.28 0.11
C GLU A 114 18.08 11.41 -0.02
N THR A 115 17.36 10.97 1.01
CA THR A 115 15.89 10.99 1.00
C THR A 115 15.33 12.04 1.95
N VAL A 116 14.18 12.62 1.56
CA VAL A 116 13.40 13.56 2.37
C VAL A 116 11.99 13.00 2.53
N VAL A 117 11.63 12.68 3.77
CA VAL A 117 10.27 12.17 4.06
C VAL A 117 9.28 13.33 4.04
N MET A 118 8.19 13.16 3.31
CA MET A 118 7.04 14.07 3.33
C MET A 118 5.78 13.33 2.96
N ARG A 119 4.62 13.88 3.35
CA ARG A 119 3.34 13.27 2.99
C ARG A 119 3.21 13.17 1.47
N PHE A 120 2.67 12.07 0.97
CA PHE A 120 2.70 11.72 -0.47
C PHE A 120 2.09 12.79 -1.38
N ASP A 121 1.06 13.49 -0.94
CA ASP A 121 0.38 14.56 -1.68
C ASP A 121 1.18 15.88 -1.76
N GLN A 122 2.26 16.02 -1.00
CA GLN A 122 3.16 17.18 -1.03
C GLN A 122 4.37 16.99 -1.96
N ILE A 123 4.61 15.76 -2.42
CA ILE A 123 5.84 15.42 -3.17
C ILE A 123 5.88 16.13 -4.53
N GLU A 124 4.79 16.13 -5.27
CA GLU A 124 4.73 16.79 -6.60
C GLU A 124 5.02 18.29 -6.48
N ASP A 125 4.39 18.97 -5.53
CA ASP A 125 4.61 20.39 -5.28
C ASP A 125 6.05 20.69 -4.85
N ALA A 126 6.65 19.81 -4.05
CA ALA A 126 8.04 19.95 -3.62
C ALA A 126 9.03 19.83 -4.80
N ILE A 127 8.75 18.93 -5.77
CA ILE A 127 9.54 18.80 -6.99
C ILE A 127 9.37 20.06 -7.88
N LEU A 128 8.14 20.49 -8.09
CA LEU A 128 7.84 21.69 -8.92
C LEU A 128 8.47 22.93 -8.33
N ALA A 129 8.44 23.10 -7.00
CA ALA A 129 9.08 24.22 -6.30
C ALA A 129 10.61 24.11 -6.22
N GLY A 130 11.22 23.01 -6.69
CA GLY A 130 12.66 22.80 -6.62
C GLY A 130 13.23 22.54 -5.23
N LYS A 131 12.37 22.16 -4.27
CA LYS A 131 12.79 21.79 -2.90
C LYS A 131 13.50 20.44 -2.87
N VAL A 132 13.17 19.58 -3.82
CA VAL A 132 13.80 18.28 -4.08
C VAL A 132 14.05 18.10 -5.58
N ASP A 133 14.99 17.23 -5.93
CA ASP A 133 15.37 16.98 -7.32
C ASP A 133 14.43 15.99 -8.00
N CYS A 134 14.03 14.94 -7.27
CA CYS A 134 13.13 13.87 -7.70
C CYS A 134 12.14 13.57 -6.58
N GLY A 135 11.12 12.79 -6.89
CA GLY A 135 10.19 12.26 -5.89
C GLY A 135 9.63 10.91 -6.29
N VAL A 136 9.32 10.11 -5.27
CA VAL A 136 8.64 8.82 -5.44
C VAL A 136 7.16 9.04 -5.25
N LEU A 137 6.40 8.92 -6.34
CA LEU A 137 4.94 9.06 -6.32
C LEU A 137 4.27 7.70 -6.13
N ILE A 138 3.21 7.72 -5.35
CA ILE A 138 2.31 6.60 -5.09
C ILE A 138 0.86 7.02 -5.39
N HIS A 139 -0.06 6.10 -5.31
CA HIS A 139 -1.50 6.35 -5.44
C HIS A 139 -1.85 7.06 -6.76
N GLU A 140 -2.64 8.13 -6.69
CA GLU A 140 -3.14 8.89 -7.83
C GLU A 140 -2.03 9.60 -8.60
N GLY A 141 -0.93 9.99 -7.94
CA GLY A 141 0.21 10.65 -8.56
C GLY A 141 0.78 9.89 -9.75
N ARG A 142 0.65 8.55 -9.76
CA ARG A 142 1.01 7.71 -10.91
C ARG A 142 0.22 8.05 -12.19
N PHE A 143 -0.96 8.61 -12.07
CA PHE A 143 -1.85 8.91 -13.20
C PHE A 143 -1.86 10.40 -13.58
N THR A 144 -1.41 11.28 -12.67
CA THR A 144 -1.59 12.73 -12.79
C THR A 144 -0.29 13.50 -13.03
N TYR A 145 0.88 12.89 -12.80
CA TYR A 145 2.20 13.56 -12.85
C TYR A 145 2.48 14.24 -14.20
N GLU A 146 2.11 13.63 -15.35
CA GLU A 146 2.32 14.20 -16.68
C GLU A 146 1.53 15.50 -16.86
N GLY A 147 0.26 15.50 -16.43
CA GLY A 147 -0.61 16.68 -16.47
C GLY A 147 -0.10 17.85 -15.62
N LYS A 148 0.73 17.57 -14.62
CA LYS A 148 1.42 18.55 -13.78
C LYS A 148 2.80 18.98 -14.32
N GLY A 149 3.18 18.49 -15.51
CA GLY A 149 4.46 18.82 -16.14
C GLY A 149 5.67 18.09 -15.56
N LEU A 150 5.44 16.99 -14.85
CA LEU A 150 6.52 16.13 -14.36
C LEU A 150 6.86 15.05 -15.39
N THR A 151 8.09 14.56 -15.35
CA THR A 151 8.65 13.56 -16.25
C THR A 151 8.95 12.28 -15.51
N LEU A 152 8.48 11.14 -16.02
CA LEU A 152 8.83 9.82 -15.50
C LEU A 152 10.32 9.53 -15.73
N LEU A 153 11.01 9.17 -14.66
CA LEU A 153 12.39 8.67 -14.71
C LEU A 153 12.44 7.15 -14.69
N VAL A 154 11.78 6.54 -13.71
CA VAL A 154 11.76 5.08 -13.50
C VAL A 154 10.41 4.66 -12.91
N ASP A 155 9.88 3.55 -13.42
CA ASP A 155 8.80 2.80 -12.78
C ASP A 155 9.43 1.70 -11.90
N LEU A 156 9.32 1.87 -10.58
CA LEU A 156 9.92 0.94 -9.62
C LEU A 156 9.21 -0.41 -9.59
N GLY A 157 7.94 -0.43 -9.98
CA GLY A 157 7.18 -1.68 -10.14
C GLY A 157 7.71 -2.51 -11.31
N THR A 158 7.95 -1.88 -12.46
CA THR A 158 8.56 -2.54 -13.61
C THR A 158 9.94 -3.11 -13.26
N VAL A 159 10.78 -2.34 -12.56
CA VAL A 159 12.09 -2.83 -12.08
C VAL A 159 11.96 -4.05 -11.17
N TRP A 160 10.96 -4.05 -10.30
CA TRP A 160 10.66 -5.21 -9.44
C TRP A 160 10.25 -6.43 -10.26
N GLU A 161 9.28 -6.25 -11.14
CA GLU A 161 8.69 -7.32 -11.95
C GLU A 161 9.74 -7.99 -12.88
N GLU A 162 10.59 -7.19 -13.51
CA GLU A 162 11.70 -7.68 -14.34
C GLU A 162 12.75 -8.46 -13.52
N ARG A 163 13.01 -8.03 -12.29
CA ARG A 163 14.02 -8.65 -11.43
C ARG A 163 13.52 -9.89 -10.71
N MET A 164 12.27 -9.84 -10.23
CA MET A 164 11.71 -10.88 -9.36
C MET A 164 10.77 -11.85 -10.05
N HIS A 165 10.29 -11.51 -11.25
CA HIS A 165 9.35 -12.33 -12.05
C HIS A 165 8.11 -12.74 -11.24
N CYS A 166 7.56 -11.81 -10.43
CA CYS A 166 6.35 -12.00 -9.64
C CYS A 166 5.61 -10.67 -9.47
N PRO A 167 4.31 -10.71 -9.11
CA PRO A 167 3.57 -9.47 -8.82
C PRO A 167 4.24 -8.70 -7.68
N LEU A 168 4.12 -7.38 -7.73
CA LEU A 168 4.64 -6.52 -6.66
C LEU A 168 3.66 -6.51 -5.47
N PRO A 169 4.04 -7.00 -4.28
CA PRO A 169 3.23 -6.90 -3.07
C PRO A 169 3.50 -5.54 -2.39
N LEU A 170 2.51 -4.64 -2.41
CA LEU A 170 2.65 -3.29 -1.85
C LEU A 170 2.27 -3.23 -0.38
N ALA A 171 1.09 -3.75 -0.05
CA ALA A 171 0.51 -3.68 1.28
C ALA A 171 -0.40 -4.86 1.56
N ALA A 172 -0.58 -5.18 2.84
CA ALA A 172 -1.52 -6.20 3.31
C ALA A 172 -2.37 -5.66 4.45
N ILE A 173 -3.47 -6.34 4.74
CA ILE A 173 -4.17 -6.19 6.01
C ILE A 173 -3.51 -7.13 7.02
N ALA A 174 -3.20 -6.60 8.18
CA ALA A 174 -2.61 -7.35 9.27
C ALA A 174 -3.51 -7.27 10.52
N ILE A 175 -3.55 -8.35 11.29
CA ILE A 175 -4.28 -8.44 12.55
C ILE A 175 -3.30 -8.72 13.69
N ARG A 176 -3.57 -8.17 14.85
CA ARG A 176 -2.75 -8.38 16.05
C ARG A 176 -2.79 -9.86 16.48
N ARG A 177 -1.64 -10.44 16.84
CA ARG A 177 -1.51 -11.88 17.15
C ARG A 177 -2.35 -12.33 18.34
N ASP A 178 -2.61 -11.49 19.31
CA ASP A 178 -3.53 -11.83 20.42
C ASP A 178 -5.02 -11.89 20.00
N LEU A 179 -5.34 -11.48 18.78
CA LEU A 179 -6.66 -11.57 18.15
C LEU A 179 -6.74 -12.68 17.08
N LEU A 180 -5.79 -13.61 17.05
CA LEU A 180 -5.72 -14.70 16.05
C LEU A 180 -7.02 -15.50 15.94
N ALA A 181 -7.74 -15.71 17.04
CA ALA A 181 -9.02 -16.43 17.02
C ALA A 181 -10.08 -15.74 16.13
N ALA A 182 -10.00 -14.41 15.97
CA ALA A 182 -10.91 -13.65 15.12
C ALA A 182 -10.44 -13.55 13.64
N ALA A 183 -9.17 -13.84 13.37
CA ALA A 183 -8.55 -13.62 12.07
C ALA A 183 -9.26 -14.36 10.91
N PRO A 184 -9.64 -15.65 11.02
CA PRO A 184 -10.34 -16.31 9.91
C PRO A 184 -11.71 -15.72 9.59
N ALA A 185 -12.43 -15.21 10.61
CA ALA A 185 -13.72 -14.57 10.40
C ALA A 185 -13.53 -13.19 9.73
N PHE A 186 -12.49 -12.45 10.15
CA PHE A 186 -12.17 -11.15 9.57
C PHE A 186 -11.70 -11.28 8.11
N ASP A 187 -10.83 -12.26 7.79
CA ASP A 187 -10.38 -12.53 6.41
C ASP A 187 -11.55 -12.85 5.48
N ARG A 188 -12.48 -13.70 5.93
CA ARG A 188 -13.70 -14.00 5.16
C ARG A 188 -14.55 -12.76 4.92
N ALA A 189 -14.68 -11.89 5.93
CA ALA A 189 -15.46 -10.66 5.82
C ALA A 189 -14.81 -9.66 4.85
N LEU A 190 -13.48 -9.50 4.87
CA LEU A 190 -12.73 -8.73 3.89
C LEU A 190 -12.97 -9.25 2.48
N ARG A 191 -12.81 -10.56 2.28
CA ARG A 191 -13.05 -11.20 0.98
C ARG A 191 -14.48 -11.00 0.48
N ALA A 192 -15.47 -11.11 1.38
CA ALA A 192 -16.86 -10.84 1.06
C ALA A 192 -17.08 -9.38 0.68
N SER A 193 -16.43 -8.43 1.37
CA SER A 193 -16.48 -7.00 1.05
C SER A 193 -15.90 -6.68 -0.33
N VAL A 194 -14.74 -7.24 -0.66
CA VAL A 194 -14.13 -7.08 -2.00
C VAL A 194 -15.01 -7.66 -3.09
N LYS A 195 -15.59 -8.86 -2.88
CA LYS A 195 -16.54 -9.45 -3.83
C LYS A 195 -17.79 -8.58 -4.01
N TYR A 196 -18.35 -8.09 -2.90
CA TYR A 196 -19.49 -7.18 -2.96
C TYR A 196 -19.16 -5.92 -3.78
N ALA A 197 -17.96 -5.37 -3.63
CA ALA A 197 -17.53 -4.20 -4.39
C ALA A 197 -17.45 -4.49 -5.91
N PHE A 198 -16.99 -5.67 -6.31
CA PHE A 198 -17.00 -6.10 -7.72
C PHE A 198 -18.42 -6.29 -8.27
N ASP A 199 -19.31 -6.90 -7.47
CA ASP A 199 -20.68 -7.17 -7.89
C ASP A 199 -21.56 -5.91 -7.88
N HIS A 200 -21.21 -4.90 -7.06
CA HIS A 200 -21.96 -3.66 -6.85
C HIS A 200 -21.04 -2.42 -6.89
N PRO A 201 -20.35 -2.12 -8.01
CA PRO A 201 -19.29 -1.09 -8.06
C PRO A 201 -19.79 0.32 -7.72
N ASP A 202 -21.07 0.60 -7.96
CA ASP A 202 -21.65 1.91 -7.66
C ASP A 202 -22.02 2.10 -6.18
N ALA A 203 -22.15 1.02 -5.41
CA ALA A 203 -22.57 1.09 -4.02
C ALA A 203 -21.61 1.87 -3.12
N SER A 204 -20.31 1.85 -3.44
CA SER A 204 -19.27 2.56 -2.70
C SER A 204 -19.02 3.99 -3.17
N ARG A 205 -19.64 4.45 -4.28
CA ARG A 205 -19.33 5.73 -4.95
C ARG A 205 -19.35 6.92 -3.98
N GLY A 206 -20.38 7.04 -3.16
CA GLY A 206 -20.50 8.11 -2.18
C GLY A 206 -19.44 8.06 -1.09
N TYR A 207 -19.09 6.85 -0.64
CA TYR A 207 -18.06 6.65 0.37
C TYR A 207 -16.67 6.95 -0.19
N VAL A 208 -16.36 6.49 -1.40
CA VAL A 208 -15.11 6.81 -2.11
C VAL A 208 -14.97 8.32 -2.28
N ALA A 209 -15.99 8.99 -2.83
CA ALA A 209 -15.97 10.44 -3.06
C ALA A 209 -15.82 11.27 -1.78
N ALA A 210 -16.35 10.77 -0.65
CA ALA A 210 -16.23 11.47 0.64
C ALA A 210 -14.81 11.42 1.24
N HIS A 211 -13.96 10.49 0.79
CA HIS A 211 -12.64 10.26 1.36
C HIS A 211 -11.48 10.43 0.38
N ALA A 212 -11.74 10.32 -0.93
CA ALA A 212 -10.72 10.47 -1.96
C ALA A 212 -10.10 11.87 -1.93
N GLN A 213 -8.79 11.95 -2.10
CA GLN A 213 -8.08 13.24 -2.28
C GLN A 213 -8.15 13.69 -3.75
N GLU A 214 -8.10 12.74 -4.68
CA GLU A 214 -8.31 12.99 -6.10
C GLU A 214 -9.82 13.02 -6.40
N MET A 215 -10.26 14.11 -6.99
CA MET A 215 -11.69 14.35 -7.27
C MET A 215 -12.08 14.03 -8.72
N ASP A 216 -11.10 13.76 -9.60
CA ASP A 216 -11.39 13.36 -10.99
C ASP A 216 -11.94 11.91 -11.00
N PRO A 217 -13.18 11.72 -11.49
CA PRO A 217 -13.80 10.39 -11.50
C PRO A 217 -13.06 9.37 -12.38
N ASP A 218 -12.43 9.81 -13.48
CA ASP A 218 -11.69 8.93 -14.39
C ASP A 218 -10.38 8.47 -13.75
N VAL A 219 -9.66 9.37 -13.06
CA VAL A 219 -8.47 9.01 -12.28
C VAL A 219 -8.84 8.05 -11.15
N THR A 220 -9.93 8.34 -10.43
CA THR A 220 -10.46 7.47 -9.36
C THR A 220 -10.80 6.07 -9.90
N ALA A 221 -11.50 5.98 -11.03
CA ALA A 221 -11.86 4.70 -11.64
C ALA A 221 -10.62 3.91 -12.10
N ARG A 222 -9.64 4.58 -12.70
CA ARG A 222 -8.35 3.97 -13.10
C ARG A 222 -7.58 3.46 -11.88
N HIS A 223 -7.57 4.22 -10.79
CA HIS A 223 -6.94 3.83 -9.53
C HIS A 223 -7.59 2.55 -8.96
N ILE A 224 -8.92 2.53 -8.83
CA ILE A 224 -9.65 1.36 -8.35
C ILE A 224 -9.35 0.15 -9.25
N LYS A 225 -9.47 0.30 -10.57
CA LYS A 225 -9.24 -0.79 -11.52
C LYS A 225 -7.83 -1.37 -11.43
N LEU A 226 -6.81 -0.55 -11.16
CA LEU A 226 -5.43 -1.00 -11.05
C LEU A 226 -5.18 -1.74 -9.74
N TYR A 227 -5.64 -1.19 -8.61
CA TYR A 227 -5.24 -1.64 -7.27
C TYR A 227 -6.21 -2.62 -6.62
N VAL A 228 -7.48 -2.73 -7.11
CA VAL A 228 -8.44 -3.72 -6.63
C VAL A 228 -8.62 -4.79 -7.69
N ASN A 229 -8.05 -5.96 -7.43
CA ASN A 229 -7.92 -7.06 -8.38
C ASN A 229 -7.95 -8.42 -7.64
N ASP A 230 -7.61 -9.51 -8.32
CA ASP A 230 -7.59 -10.85 -7.74
C ASP A 230 -6.65 -10.97 -6.53
N TYR A 231 -5.55 -10.21 -6.50
CA TYR A 231 -4.65 -10.17 -5.33
C TYR A 231 -5.28 -9.46 -4.12
N THR A 232 -6.30 -8.63 -4.33
CA THR A 232 -7.09 -8.06 -3.22
C THR A 232 -8.02 -9.10 -2.61
N LEU A 233 -8.48 -10.08 -3.40
CA LEU A 233 -9.23 -11.23 -2.89
C LEU A 233 -8.31 -12.23 -2.16
N ALA A 234 -7.11 -12.45 -2.68
CA ALA A 234 -6.14 -13.36 -2.09
C ALA A 234 -4.71 -12.91 -2.46
N LEU A 235 -4.03 -12.29 -1.50
CA LEU A 235 -2.66 -11.82 -1.68
C LEU A 235 -1.73 -13.01 -2.01
N ASP A 236 -0.85 -12.84 -2.98
CA ASP A 236 0.13 -13.85 -3.35
C ASP A 236 1.20 -14.01 -2.26
N GLU A 237 1.11 -15.09 -1.51
CA GLU A 237 2.04 -15.41 -0.43
C GLU A 237 3.48 -15.56 -0.94
N ASN A 238 3.66 -16.14 -2.12
CA ASN A 238 5.01 -16.33 -2.69
C ASN A 238 5.64 -15.00 -3.05
N ALA A 239 4.86 -14.04 -3.59
CA ALA A 239 5.35 -12.71 -3.89
C ALA A 239 5.78 -11.97 -2.62
N VAL A 240 4.99 -12.07 -1.54
CA VAL A 240 5.35 -11.51 -0.23
C VAL A 240 6.64 -12.15 0.31
N ARG A 241 6.74 -13.49 0.32
CA ARG A 241 7.96 -14.18 0.77
C ARG A 241 9.19 -13.78 -0.02
N ARG A 242 9.08 -13.65 -1.35
CA ARG A 242 10.18 -13.18 -2.20
C ARG A 242 10.65 -11.77 -1.83
N MET A 243 9.73 -10.87 -1.49
CA MET A 243 10.10 -9.52 -1.03
C MET A 243 10.83 -9.55 0.32
N LEU A 244 10.36 -10.36 1.26
CA LEU A 244 11.01 -10.53 2.57
C LEU A 244 12.43 -11.11 2.40
N GLU A 245 12.57 -12.20 1.65
CA GLU A 245 13.85 -12.85 1.37
C GLU A 245 14.83 -11.93 0.63
N TRP A 246 14.32 -11.12 -0.32
CA TRP A 246 15.15 -10.13 -0.99
C TRP A 246 15.67 -9.08 -0.01
N GLY A 247 14.79 -8.51 0.81
CA GLY A 247 15.17 -7.49 1.78
C GLY A 247 16.14 -8.01 2.85
N GLU A 248 16.00 -9.28 3.28
CA GLU A 248 16.96 -9.94 4.20
C GLU A 248 18.34 -10.08 3.55
N ARG A 249 18.41 -10.54 2.30
CA ARG A 249 19.69 -10.68 1.57
C ARG A 249 20.40 -9.35 1.36
N GLU A 250 19.64 -8.28 1.07
CA GLU A 250 20.19 -6.94 0.90
C GLU A 250 20.50 -6.23 2.24
N GLY A 251 20.25 -6.90 3.37
CA GLY A 251 20.45 -6.34 4.71
C GLY A 251 19.52 -5.17 5.03
N VAL A 252 18.35 -5.12 4.37
CA VAL A 252 17.33 -4.08 4.58
C VAL A 252 16.42 -4.45 5.74
N PHE A 253 16.10 -5.73 5.89
CA PHE A 253 15.23 -6.26 6.94
C PHE A 253 16.01 -7.16 7.90
N PRO A 254 15.59 -7.23 9.17
CA PRO A 254 16.03 -8.31 10.04
C PRO A 254 15.47 -9.64 9.50
N ARG A 255 16.13 -10.74 9.82
CA ARG A 255 15.61 -12.06 9.50
C ARG A 255 14.28 -12.29 10.23
N ALA A 256 13.27 -12.73 9.47
CA ALA A 256 11.99 -13.10 10.05
C ALA A 256 12.15 -14.32 10.98
N ASP A 257 11.37 -14.34 12.07
CA ASP A 257 11.30 -15.53 12.94
C ASP A 257 10.59 -16.66 12.17
N PRO A 258 11.28 -17.79 11.89
CA PRO A 258 10.71 -18.89 11.10
C PRO A 258 9.56 -19.62 11.83
N ASP A 259 9.48 -19.51 13.15
CA ASP A 259 8.45 -20.15 13.96
C ASP A 259 7.13 -19.36 13.99
N LEU A 260 7.15 -18.10 13.54
CA LEU A 260 5.95 -17.27 13.47
C LEU A 260 5.28 -17.38 12.08
N PRO A 261 3.98 -17.76 12.01
CA PRO A 261 3.27 -17.79 10.75
C PRO A 261 3.18 -16.38 10.14
N LEU A 262 3.49 -16.29 8.85
CA LEU A 262 3.39 -15.06 8.08
C LEU A 262 1.93 -14.70 7.79
N PHE A 263 1.11 -15.71 7.46
CA PHE A 263 -0.31 -15.58 7.13
C PHE A 263 -1.19 -16.47 8.03
N VAL A 264 -2.47 -16.04 8.14
CA VAL A 264 -3.56 -16.83 8.74
C VAL A 264 -4.40 -17.46 7.67
#